data_3ec3d47b697e7270e47c449abfb53840
#
_entry.id   3ec3d47b697e7270e47c449abfb53840
#
_cell.length_a   1.000
_cell.length_b   1.000
_cell.length_c   1.000
_cell.angle_alpha   90.00
_cell.angle_beta   90.00
_cell.angle_gamma   90.00
#
_symmetry.space_group_name_H-M   'P 1'
#
loop_
_entity.id
_entity.type
_entity.pdbx_description
1 polymer ?
#
loop_
_entity_poly.entity_id
_entity_poly.type
_entity_poly.pdbx_seq_one_letter_code
_entity_poly.pdbx_strand_id
1 'polypeptide(L)'
;MPIQNNFVKEIDTKKGIEFGIYSLGDLMVNPHNNESLSEKQRLNEFIEIAKMAEQAGIDVFDLGESHQDYFVSQAQSVILASIVQATKKIKLVSAASLISIHDPVRLWEDFATLDLLSDGRVELVGGRASRVGAFDLFGIDLQNYEDIFNEKFELLQLLNREEYVTWNGKYRPPLKNVRVLPRPESDHLQIWRAVGG
;
A
#
# COMPACT_ATOMS: atom_id res chain seq x y z
N MET A 1 -13.98 23.79 5.83
CA MET A 1 -14.73 23.08 6.89
C MET A 1 -13.79 22.02 7.46
N PRO A 2 -13.69 21.84 8.78
CA PRO A 2 -12.88 20.73 9.31
C PRO A 2 -13.51 19.42 8.81
N ILE A 3 -12.68 18.55 8.23
CA ILE A 3 -13.07 17.20 7.80
C ILE A 3 -13.46 16.45 9.08
N GLN A 4 -14.75 16.18 9.25
CA GLN A 4 -15.19 15.26 10.30
C GLN A 4 -14.68 13.87 9.91
N ASN A 5 -13.64 13.43 10.57
CA ASN A 5 -13.07 12.09 10.47
C ASN A 5 -14.01 11.06 11.11
N ASN A 6 -15.13 10.75 10.47
CA ASN A 6 -16.06 9.72 10.94
C ASN A 6 -15.59 8.29 10.68
N PHE A 7 -14.35 8.11 10.16
CA PHE A 7 -13.79 6.81 9.78
C PHE A 7 -12.53 6.41 10.57
N VAL A 8 -12.25 7.07 11.68
CA VAL A 8 -11.23 6.56 12.60
C VAL A 8 -11.82 5.36 13.30
N LYS A 9 -11.37 4.15 12.91
CA LYS A 9 -11.71 2.93 13.63
C LYS A 9 -11.25 3.10 15.07
N GLU A 10 -12.17 3.05 16.04
CA GLU A 10 -11.81 3.10 17.45
C GLU A 10 -10.86 1.92 17.74
N ILE A 11 -9.72 2.22 18.33
CA ILE A 11 -8.77 1.20 18.75
C ILE A 11 -9.43 0.42 19.89
N ASP A 12 -9.80 -0.82 19.61
CA ASP A 12 -10.31 -1.72 20.63
C ASP A 12 -9.15 -2.24 21.49
N THR A 13 -8.86 -1.53 22.57
CA THR A 13 -7.79 -1.89 23.49
C THR A 13 -7.98 -3.25 24.17
N LYS A 14 -9.16 -3.87 24.06
CA LYS A 14 -9.43 -5.21 24.58
C LYS A 14 -8.90 -6.32 23.68
N LYS A 15 -8.61 -6.02 22.41
CA LYS A 15 -8.06 -7.01 21.45
C LYS A 15 -6.56 -7.27 21.62
N GLY A 16 -5.88 -6.52 22.46
CA GLY A 16 -4.44 -6.63 22.65
C GLY A 16 -3.64 -5.86 21.58
N ILE A 17 -2.34 -6.18 21.47
CA ILE A 17 -1.41 -5.59 20.52
C ILE A 17 -1.22 -6.56 19.37
N GLU A 18 -1.33 -6.08 18.14
CA GLU A 18 -0.98 -6.85 16.94
C GLU A 18 0.53 -6.77 16.70
N PHE A 19 1.15 -7.89 16.36
CA PHE A 19 2.56 -7.98 15.99
C PHE A 19 2.69 -8.23 14.49
N GLY A 20 3.57 -7.46 13.85
CA GLY A 20 3.79 -7.56 12.41
C GLY A 20 5.25 -7.82 12.04
N ILE A 21 5.45 -8.34 10.84
CA ILE A 21 6.74 -8.42 10.16
C ILE A 21 6.71 -7.43 9.00
N TYR A 22 7.72 -6.56 8.92
CA TYR A 22 7.90 -5.61 7.84
C TYR A 22 9.06 -6.00 6.92
N SER A 23 8.87 -5.84 5.62
CA SER A 23 9.94 -5.92 4.62
C SER A 23 9.82 -4.79 3.60
N LEU A 24 10.95 -4.15 3.28
CA LEU A 24 11.03 -3.21 2.17
C LEU A 24 11.43 -3.89 0.84
N GLY A 25 11.72 -5.19 0.90
CA GLY A 25 12.07 -5.95 -0.29
C GLY A 25 13.54 -5.82 -0.70
N ASP A 26 14.43 -5.64 0.24
CA ASP A 26 15.87 -5.54 0.00
C ASP A 26 16.44 -6.74 -0.74
N LEU A 27 17.32 -6.45 -1.71
CA LEU A 27 18.08 -7.40 -2.50
C LEU A 27 19.57 -7.13 -2.32
N MET A 28 20.04 -7.41 -1.11
CA MET A 28 21.41 -7.13 -0.68
C MET A 28 22.31 -8.35 -0.88
N VAL A 29 23.59 -8.10 -1.15
CA VAL A 29 24.62 -9.13 -1.10
C VAL A 29 24.78 -9.60 0.34
N ASN A 30 24.78 -10.91 0.56
CA ASN A 30 25.03 -11.49 1.87
C ASN A 30 26.51 -11.25 2.25
N PRO A 31 26.80 -10.49 3.32
CA PRO A 31 28.19 -10.14 3.68
C PRO A 31 29.04 -11.32 4.17
N HIS A 32 28.42 -12.46 4.45
CA HIS A 32 29.14 -13.64 4.95
C HIS A 32 29.71 -14.52 3.83
N ASN A 33 29.05 -14.58 2.68
CA ASN A 33 29.46 -15.45 1.57
C ASN A 33 29.59 -14.73 0.22
N ASN A 34 29.33 -13.41 0.16
CA ASN A 34 29.27 -12.59 -1.05
C ASN A 34 28.29 -13.09 -2.13
N GLU A 35 27.29 -13.87 -1.73
CA GLU A 35 26.23 -14.30 -2.63
C GLU A 35 25.05 -13.33 -2.55
N SER A 36 24.36 -13.13 -3.65
CA SER A 36 23.08 -12.42 -3.74
C SER A 36 21.99 -13.36 -4.20
N LEU A 37 20.80 -13.18 -3.68
CA LEU A 37 19.62 -13.83 -4.21
C LEU A 37 19.29 -13.24 -5.58
N SER A 38 18.73 -14.05 -6.48
CA SER A 38 18.07 -13.52 -7.65
C SER A 38 16.75 -12.83 -7.25
N GLU A 39 16.31 -11.87 -8.06
CA GLU A 39 15.01 -11.20 -7.90
C GLU A 39 13.87 -12.22 -7.77
N LYS A 40 13.87 -13.25 -8.61
CA LYS A 40 12.90 -14.35 -8.55
C LYS A 40 12.90 -15.07 -7.21
N GLN A 41 14.08 -15.37 -6.66
CA GLN A 41 14.18 -16.02 -5.35
C GLN A 41 13.63 -15.11 -4.26
N ARG A 42 14.03 -13.83 -4.27
CA ARG A 42 13.57 -12.86 -3.27
C ARG A 42 12.06 -12.64 -3.31
N LEU A 43 11.46 -12.55 -4.49
CA LEU A 43 9.99 -12.45 -4.63
C LEU A 43 9.25 -13.68 -4.08
N ASN A 44 9.80 -14.89 -4.31
CA ASN A 44 9.22 -16.09 -3.71
C ASN A 44 9.39 -16.14 -2.18
N GLU A 45 10.48 -15.60 -1.64
CA GLU A 45 10.69 -15.54 -0.20
C GLU A 45 9.62 -14.71 0.51
N PHE A 46 9.09 -13.63 -0.08
CA PHE A 46 7.99 -12.89 0.54
C PHE A 46 6.77 -13.78 0.79
N ILE A 47 6.44 -14.64 -0.18
CA ILE A 47 5.32 -15.56 -0.05
C ILE A 47 5.59 -16.56 1.07
N GLU A 48 6.79 -17.15 1.11
CA GLU A 48 7.15 -18.13 2.14
C GLU A 48 7.25 -17.49 3.54
N ILE A 49 7.82 -16.29 3.66
CA ILE A 49 7.88 -15.56 4.94
C ILE A 49 6.47 -15.26 5.44
N ALA A 50 5.56 -14.79 4.58
CA ALA A 50 4.18 -14.51 4.97
C ALA A 50 3.44 -15.78 5.43
N LYS A 51 3.64 -16.91 4.76
CA LYS A 51 3.10 -18.22 5.18
C LYS A 51 3.66 -18.66 6.53
N MET A 52 4.96 -18.52 6.73
CA MET A 52 5.61 -18.86 7.99
C MET A 52 5.14 -17.94 9.13
N ALA A 53 4.99 -16.65 8.86
CA ALA A 53 4.46 -15.67 9.81
C ALA A 53 3.04 -16.04 10.25
N GLU A 54 2.17 -16.37 9.30
CA GLU A 54 0.81 -16.82 9.60
C GLU A 54 0.80 -18.09 10.44
N GLN A 55 1.64 -19.09 10.11
CA GLN A 55 1.77 -20.33 10.88
C GLN A 55 2.30 -20.10 12.30
N ALA A 56 3.15 -19.11 12.47
CA ALA A 56 3.69 -18.72 13.79
C ALA A 56 2.70 -17.86 14.61
N GLY A 57 1.56 -17.48 14.06
CA GLY A 57 0.56 -16.65 14.73
C GLY A 57 0.90 -15.17 14.75
N ILE A 58 1.71 -14.69 13.84
CA ILE A 58 1.95 -13.25 13.61
C ILE A 58 0.70 -12.65 12.96
N ASP A 59 0.30 -11.47 13.42
CA ASP A 59 -0.97 -10.85 13.01
C ASP A 59 -0.88 -10.13 11.67
N VAL A 60 0.28 -9.52 11.35
CA VAL A 60 0.42 -8.61 10.22
C VAL A 60 1.70 -8.90 9.42
N PHE A 61 1.58 -8.88 8.09
CA PHE A 61 2.71 -8.83 7.18
C PHE A 61 2.67 -7.51 6.40
N ASP A 62 3.70 -6.70 6.61
CA ASP A 62 3.83 -5.40 5.98
C ASP A 62 4.84 -5.45 4.83
N LEU A 63 4.46 -4.93 3.66
CA LEU A 63 5.36 -4.80 2.52
C LEU A 63 5.48 -3.32 2.13
N GLY A 64 6.70 -2.80 2.10
CA GLY A 64 6.98 -1.46 1.59
C GLY A 64 7.08 -1.43 0.07
N GLU A 65 7.05 -0.24 -0.52
CA GLU A 65 7.31 0.01 -1.94
C GLU A 65 8.63 0.80 -2.07
N SER A 66 9.53 0.32 -2.91
CA SER A 66 10.78 1.01 -3.20
C SER A 66 11.22 0.82 -4.65
N HIS A 67 11.70 1.90 -5.29
CA HIS A 67 12.10 1.92 -6.68
C HIS A 67 13.63 2.12 -6.86
N GLN A 68 14.41 1.63 -5.91
CA GLN A 68 15.86 1.69 -5.98
C GLN A 68 16.47 0.34 -6.35
N ASP A 69 17.68 0.34 -6.88
CA ASP A 69 18.35 -0.80 -7.54
C ASP A 69 18.51 -2.04 -6.63
N TYR A 70 18.52 -1.86 -5.33
CA TYR A 70 18.70 -2.94 -4.37
C TYR A 70 17.40 -3.37 -3.66
N PHE A 71 16.25 -3.12 -4.29
CA PHE A 71 14.95 -3.61 -3.85
C PHE A 71 14.20 -4.33 -4.98
N VAL A 72 13.23 -5.16 -4.64
CA VAL A 72 12.36 -5.87 -5.59
C VAL A 72 10.88 -5.71 -5.26
N SER A 73 10.52 -4.68 -4.51
CA SER A 73 9.15 -4.40 -4.08
C SER A 73 8.43 -3.32 -4.89
N GLN A 74 8.91 -3.03 -6.11
CA GLN A 74 8.37 -1.97 -6.97
C GLN A 74 6.89 -2.18 -7.29
N ALA A 75 6.50 -3.41 -7.64
CA ALA A 75 5.10 -3.76 -7.93
C ALA A 75 4.41 -4.34 -6.70
N GLN A 76 4.31 -3.52 -5.65
CA GLN A 76 3.84 -3.93 -4.31
C GLN A 76 2.48 -4.64 -4.34
N SER A 77 1.47 -4.10 -5.06
CA SER A 77 0.13 -4.69 -5.15
C SER A 77 0.14 -6.08 -5.79
N VAL A 78 1.02 -6.32 -6.78
CA VAL A 78 1.19 -7.62 -7.43
C VAL A 78 1.78 -8.65 -6.47
N ILE A 79 2.76 -8.25 -5.67
CA ILE A 79 3.37 -9.13 -4.65
C ILE A 79 2.34 -9.46 -3.56
N LEU A 80 1.62 -8.46 -3.07
CA LEU A 80 0.55 -8.67 -2.08
C LEU A 80 -0.54 -9.60 -2.61
N ALA A 81 -0.92 -9.50 -3.89
CA ALA A 81 -1.88 -10.44 -4.51
C ALA A 81 -1.40 -11.89 -4.46
N SER A 82 -0.10 -12.13 -4.67
CA SER A 82 0.48 -13.47 -4.57
C SER A 82 0.43 -14.00 -3.14
N ILE A 83 0.68 -13.15 -2.14
CA ILE A 83 0.62 -13.50 -0.73
C ILE A 83 -0.84 -13.74 -0.28
N VAL A 84 -1.79 -12.93 -0.76
CA VAL A 84 -3.23 -13.14 -0.51
C VAL A 84 -3.66 -14.56 -0.82
N GLN A 85 -3.25 -15.10 -1.97
CA GLN A 85 -3.61 -16.46 -2.38
C GLN A 85 -2.92 -17.55 -1.56
N ALA A 86 -1.76 -17.26 -1.00
CA ALA A 86 -0.94 -18.20 -0.23
C ALA A 86 -1.28 -18.25 1.27
N THR A 87 -2.04 -17.28 1.78
CA THR A 87 -2.38 -17.09 3.20
C THR A 87 -3.89 -16.99 3.41
N LYS A 88 -4.38 -17.15 4.65
CA LYS A 88 -5.82 -17.16 4.96
C LYS A 88 -6.23 -16.25 6.12
N LYS A 89 -5.30 -15.87 6.99
CA LYS A 89 -5.61 -15.16 8.25
C LYS A 89 -4.80 -13.90 8.45
N ILE A 90 -3.51 -13.93 8.10
CA ILE A 90 -2.60 -12.81 8.33
C ILE A 90 -3.08 -11.57 7.59
N LYS A 91 -3.09 -10.44 8.27
CA LYS A 91 -3.38 -9.14 7.68
C LYS A 91 -2.24 -8.72 6.77
N LEU A 92 -2.54 -8.12 5.63
CA LEU A 92 -1.57 -7.67 4.65
C LEU A 92 -1.63 -6.15 4.53
N VAL A 93 -0.52 -5.49 4.76
CA VAL A 93 -0.47 -4.03 4.79
C VAL A 93 0.55 -3.51 3.79
N SER A 94 0.17 -2.51 3.02
CA SER A 94 1.15 -1.74 2.26
C SER A 94 1.82 -0.72 3.18
N ALA A 95 3.10 -0.84 3.44
CA ALA A 95 3.75 0.06 4.39
C ALA A 95 5.04 0.70 3.82
N ALA A 96 4.91 1.67 2.96
CA ALA A 96 3.73 2.32 2.45
C ALA A 96 3.70 2.28 0.91
N SER A 97 2.51 2.46 0.30
CA SER A 97 2.40 2.77 -1.14
C SER A 97 2.73 4.24 -1.38
N LEU A 98 3.53 4.52 -2.42
CA LEU A 98 4.01 5.86 -2.74
C LEU A 98 2.95 6.66 -3.52
N ILE A 99 2.01 7.29 -2.82
CA ILE A 99 0.84 7.96 -3.42
C ILE A 99 1.21 8.96 -4.51
N SER A 100 2.34 9.66 -4.36
CA SER A 100 2.76 10.70 -5.31
C SER A 100 3.00 10.16 -6.71
N ILE A 101 3.49 8.92 -6.85
CA ILE A 101 3.81 8.32 -8.14
C ILE A 101 2.66 7.50 -8.75
N HIS A 102 1.67 7.12 -7.95
CA HIS A 102 0.51 6.37 -8.42
C HIS A 102 -0.63 7.28 -8.94
N ASP A 103 -1.45 6.77 -9.85
CA ASP A 103 -2.80 7.30 -10.07
C ASP A 103 -3.71 6.79 -8.95
N PRO A 104 -4.42 7.67 -8.23
CA PRO A 104 -5.26 7.27 -7.09
C PRO A 104 -6.40 6.32 -7.48
N VAL A 105 -6.92 6.42 -8.72
CA VAL A 105 -7.94 5.50 -9.22
C VAL A 105 -7.37 4.10 -9.38
N ARG A 106 -6.18 3.96 -10.00
CA ARG A 106 -5.55 2.66 -10.16
C ARG A 106 -5.19 2.05 -8.81
N LEU A 107 -4.63 2.84 -7.91
CA LEU A 107 -4.30 2.35 -6.57
C LEU A 107 -5.54 1.89 -5.81
N TRP A 108 -6.65 2.61 -5.95
CA TRP A 108 -7.95 2.21 -5.41
C TRP A 108 -8.41 0.86 -5.98
N GLU A 109 -8.39 0.72 -7.32
CA GLU A 109 -8.80 -0.52 -8.01
C GLU A 109 -7.97 -1.72 -7.55
N ASP A 110 -6.65 -1.55 -7.43
CA ASP A 110 -5.73 -2.60 -6.98
C ASP A 110 -6.08 -3.05 -5.55
N PHE A 111 -6.20 -2.10 -4.62
CA PHE A 111 -6.45 -2.43 -3.21
C PHE A 111 -7.88 -2.88 -2.94
N ALA A 112 -8.88 -2.37 -3.63
CA ALA A 112 -10.24 -2.90 -3.56
C ALA A 112 -10.32 -4.33 -4.11
N THR A 113 -9.56 -4.64 -5.15
CA THR A 113 -9.44 -6.01 -5.67
C THR A 113 -8.74 -6.93 -4.67
N LEU A 114 -7.64 -6.47 -4.06
CA LEU A 114 -6.93 -7.22 -3.02
C LEU A 114 -7.81 -7.49 -1.80
N ASP A 115 -8.60 -6.52 -1.39
CA ASP A 115 -9.54 -6.65 -0.27
C ASP A 115 -10.56 -7.77 -0.52
N LEU A 116 -11.21 -7.75 -1.68
CA LEU A 116 -12.14 -8.83 -2.08
C LEU A 116 -11.48 -10.21 -2.17
N LEU A 117 -10.27 -10.29 -2.74
CA LEU A 117 -9.53 -11.55 -2.87
C LEU A 117 -9.03 -12.10 -1.53
N SER A 118 -8.90 -11.23 -0.53
CA SER A 118 -8.38 -11.57 0.79
C SER A 118 -9.45 -11.73 1.86
N ASP A 119 -10.74 -11.56 1.53
CA ASP A 119 -11.83 -11.52 2.50
C ASP A 119 -11.60 -10.41 3.56
N GLY A 120 -11.26 -9.20 3.11
CA GLY A 120 -11.14 -8.01 3.95
C GLY A 120 -9.86 -7.92 4.81
N ARG A 121 -8.77 -8.63 4.44
CA ARG A 121 -7.52 -8.65 5.22
C ARG A 121 -6.49 -7.58 4.83
N VAL A 122 -6.80 -6.73 3.85
CA VAL A 122 -5.83 -5.77 3.31
C VAL A 122 -6.03 -4.37 3.89
N GLU A 123 -4.93 -3.72 4.25
CA GLU A 123 -4.92 -2.32 4.64
C GLU A 123 -3.92 -1.52 3.77
N LEU A 124 -4.26 -0.28 3.45
CA LEU A 124 -3.46 0.61 2.62
C LEU A 124 -2.85 1.72 3.48
N VAL A 125 -1.52 1.80 3.51
CA VAL A 125 -0.80 2.96 4.07
C VAL A 125 -0.27 3.82 2.94
N GLY A 126 -0.75 5.04 2.83
CA GLY A 126 -0.26 6.02 1.86
C GLY A 126 0.94 6.80 2.39
N GLY A 127 2.06 6.73 1.69
CA GLY A 127 3.31 7.39 2.02
C GLY A 127 3.80 8.37 0.94
N ARG A 128 4.71 9.27 1.34
CA ARG A 128 5.27 10.32 0.46
C ARG A 128 6.55 9.92 -0.27
N ALA A 129 7.07 8.76 -0.14
CA ALA A 129 8.42 8.36 -0.47
C ALA A 129 9.50 9.03 0.41
N SER A 130 10.44 8.23 0.87
CA SER A 130 11.60 8.69 1.66
C SER A 130 12.86 8.90 0.82
N ARG A 131 12.81 8.55 -0.48
CA ARG A 131 13.98 8.50 -1.38
C ARG A 131 13.65 9.08 -2.75
N VAL A 132 14.62 9.78 -3.32
CA VAL A 132 14.45 10.61 -4.52
C VAL A 132 14.24 9.80 -5.80
N GLY A 133 14.83 8.61 -5.94
CA GLY A 133 14.88 7.84 -7.20
C GLY A 133 13.51 7.53 -7.83
N ALA A 134 12.46 7.35 -7.03
CA ALA A 134 11.12 7.14 -7.56
C ALA A 134 10.57 8.36 -8.31
N PHE A 135 10.89 9.56 -7.87
CA PHE A 135 10.39 10.79 -8.49
C PHE A 135 10.93 10.98 -9.91
N ASP A 136 12.24 10.76 -10.09
CA ASP A 136 12.88 10.84 -11.42
C ASP A 136 12.32 9.76 -12.36
N LEU A 137 12.15 8.53 -11.86
CA LEU A 137 11.64 7.40 -12.63
C LEU A 137 10.22 7.64 -13.15
N PHE A 138 9.37 8.29 -12.37
CA PHE A 138 7.97 8.57 -12.72
C PHE A 138 7.72 10.01 -13.19
N GLY A 139 8.79 10.81 -13.37
CA GLY A 139 8.69 12.19 -13.87
C GLY A 139 7.96 13.13 -12.92
N ILE A 140 8.07 12.92 -11.62
CA ILE A 140 7.46 13.76 -10.60
C ILE A 140 8.43 14.84 -10.14
N ASP A 141 8.02 16.10 -10.23
CA ASP A 141 8.81 17.23 -9.73
C ASP A 141 8.82 17.25 -8.19
N LEU A 142 10.02 17.13 -7.64
CA LEU A 142 10.26 17.18 -6.21
C LEU A 142 9.81 18.48 -5.54
N GLN A 143 9.75 19.60 -6.27
CA GLN A 143 9.28 20.87 -5.71
C GLN A 143 7.79 20.84 -5.39
N ASN A 144 7.03 19.98 -6.06
CA ASN A 144 5.60 19.83 -5.91
C ASN A 144 5.18 18.53 -5.20
N TYR A 145 6.13 17.72 -4.70
CA TYR A 145 5.83 16.36 -4.25
C TYR A 145 4.80 16.32 -3.09
N GLU A 146 4.83 17.31 -2.22
CA GLU A 146 3.90 17.39 -1.08
C GLU A 146 2.48 17.75 -1.53
N ASP A 147 2.36 18.73 -2.44
CA ASP A 147 1.08 19.12 -3.02
C ASP A 147 0.48 17.96 -3.83
N ILE A 148 1.30 17.26 -4.63
CA ILE A 148 0.90 16.08 -5.40
C ILE A 148 0.40 14.98 -4.46
N PHE A 149 1.14 14.71 -3.38
CA PHE A 149 0.74 13.73 -2.38
C PHE A 149 -0.61 14.09 -1.75
N ASN A 150 -0.76 15.33 -1.28
CA ASN A 150 -1.97 15.77 -0.61
C ASN A 150 -3.19 15.68 -1.54
N GLU A 151 -3.09 16.17 -2.78
CA GLU A 151 -4.15 16.11 -3.77
C GLU A 151 -4.54 14.66 -4.09
N LYS A 152 -3.56 13.81 -4.37
CA LYS A 152 -3.82 12.40 -4.72
C LYS A 152 -4.37 11.60 -3.54
N PHE A 153 -3.90 11.87 -2.32
CA PHE A 153 -4.41 11.24 -1.11
C PHE A 153 -5.86 11.67 -0.83
N GLU A 154 -6.20 12.93 -1.05
CA GLU A 154 -7.58 13.43 -0.92
C GLU A 154 -8.52 12.73 -1.91
N LEU A 155 -8.11 12.58 -3.18
CA LEU A 155 -8.90 11.82 -4.16
C LEU A 155 -9.05 10.35 -3.76
N LEU A 156 -7.98 9.71 -3.26
CA LEU A 156 -8.05 8.34 -2.76
C LEU A 156 -9.07 8.19 -1.62
N GLN A 157 -9.09 9.13 -0.69
CA GLN A 157 -10.08 9.16 0.38
C GLN A 157 -11.51 9.39 -0.16
N LEU A 158 -11.66 10.22 -1.17
CA LEU A 158 -12.96 10.46 -1.81
C LEU A 158 -13.48 9.20 -2.50
N LEU A 159 -12.63 8.49 -3.26
CA LEU A 159 -12.94 7.19 -3.87
C LEU A 159 -13.36 6.14 -2.83
N ASN A 160 -12.72 6.18 -1.67
CA ASN A 160 -13.04 5.29 -0.55
C ASN A 160 -14.44 5.56 0.03
N ARG A 161 -14.83 6.82 0.09
CA ARG A 161 -16.07 7.26 0.75
C ARG A 161 -17.29 7.28 -0.15
N GLU A 162 -17.10 7.71 -1.41
CA GLU A 162 -18.21 7.99 -2.32
C GLU A 162 -18.34 6.90 -3.40
N GLU A 163 -19.55 6.48 -3.70
CA GLU A 163 -19.81 5.54 -4.80
C GLU A 163 -19.63 6.19 -6.17
N TYR A 164 -20.06 7.46 -6.31
CA TYR A 164 -19.90 8.26 -7.53
C TYR A 164 -19.06 9.49 -7.24
N VAL A 165 -17.95 9.63 -7.95
CA VAL A 165 -16.95 10.65 -7.69
C VAL A 165 -16.90 11.69 -8.79
N THR A 166 -16.95 12.95 -8.38
CA THR A 166 -16.60 14.11 -9.21
C THR A 166 -15.36 14.76 -8.62
N TRP A 167 -14.33 14.94 -9.42
CA TRP A 167 -13.03 15.47 -9.00
C TRP A 167 -12.52 16.52 -9.98
N ASN A 168 -11.86 17.54 -9.47
CA ASN A 168 -11.13 18.52 -10.27
C ASN A 168 -9.88 18.95 -9.51
N GLY A 169 -8.73 18.40 -9.86
CA GLY A 169 -7.43 18.65 -9.25
C GLY A 169 -6.46 19.35 -10.20
N LYS A 170 -5.30 19.72 -9.70
CA LYS A 170 -4.20 20.33 -10.45
C LYS A 170 -3.30 19.27 -11.09
N TYR A 171 -3.06 18.18 -10.39
CA TYR A 171 -2.05 17.16 -10.76
C TYR A 171 -2.66 15.90 -11.37
N ARG A 172 -3.95 15.73 -11.23
CA ARG A 172 -4.68 14.61 -11.81
C ARG A 172 -5.87 15.09 -12.64
N PRO A 173 -6.09 14.54 -13.86
CA PRO A 173 -7.24 14.88 -14.69
C PRO A 173 -8.59 14.74 -13.97
N PRO A 174 -9.60 15.54 -14.34
CA PRO A 174 -10.90 15.55 -13.66
C PRO A 174 -11.66 14.24 -13.84
N LEU A 175 -12.52 13.94 -12.87
CA LEU A 175 -13.55 12.90 -12.92
C LEU A 175 -14.93 13.58 -12.93
N LYS A 176 -15.87 13.04 -13.68
CA LYS A 176 -17.23 13.59 -13.79
C LYS A 176 -18.25 12.50 -13.48
N ASN A 177 -18.71 12.45 -12.23
CA ASN A 177 -19.71 11.51 -11.75
C ASN A 177 -19.41 10.05 -12.15
N VAL A 178 -18.21 9.61 -11.86
CA VAL A 178 -17.74 8.25 -12.21
C VAL A 178 -17.86 7.31 -11.02
N ARG A 179 -18.24 6.08 -11.30
CA ARG A 179 -18.18 4.97 -10.34
C ARG A 179 -16.93 4.16 -10.62
N VAL A 180 -16.08 4.00 -9.62
CA VAL A 180 -14.88 3.18 -9.70
C VAL A 180 -15.16 1.82 -9.06
N LEU A 181 -14.82 0.75 -9.77
CA LEU A 181 -15.02 -0.64 -9.33
C LEU A 181 -13.67 -1.40 -9.31
N PRO A 182 -13.57 -2.48 -8.51
CA PRO A 182 -14.63 -3.01 -7.63
C PRO A 182 -14.78 -2.17 -6.35
N ARG A 183 -15.85 -2.39 -5.59
CA ARG A 183 -15.96 -1.88 -4.22
C ARG A 183 -15.40 -2.93 -3.27
N PRO A 184 -14.72 -2.53 -2.17
CA PRO A 184 -14.19 -3.47 -1.17
C PRO A 184 -15.33 -4.18 -0.42
N GLU A 185 -15.00 -5.30 0.22
CA GLU A 185 -15.97 -6.14 0.94
C GLU A 185 -16.76 -5.39 2.02
N SER A 186 -16.07 -4.54 2.76
CA SER A 186 -16.65 -3.73 3.84
C SER A 186 -17.10 -2.33 3.41
N ASP A 187 -17.34 -2.10 2.11
CA ASP A 187 -17.61 -0.80 1.48
C ASP A 187 -16.46 0.21 1.57
N HIS A 188 -15.54 0.06 2.50
CA HIS A 188 -14.43 0.98 2.73
C HIS A 188 -13.14 0.21 3.02
N LEU A 189 -12.07 0.57 2.34
CA LEU A 189 -10.72 0.15 2.70
C LEU A 189 -10.27 0.84 3.99
N GLN A 190 -9.52 0.14 4.82
CA GLN A 190 -8.76 0.77 5.89
C GLN A 190 -7.56 1.49 5.27
N ILE A 191 -7.60 2.83 5.29
CA ILE A 191 -6.55 3.67 4.72
C ILE A 191 -5.87 4.46 5.83
N TRP A 192 -4.54 4.36 5.89
CA TRP A 192 -3.69 5.09 6.80
C TRP A 192 -2.86 6.13 6.05
N ARG A 193 -2.51 7.20 6.72
CA ARG A 193 -1.55 8.17 6.21
C ARG A 193 -0.25 8.07 7.01
N ALA A 194 0.85 7.77 6.33
CA ALA A 194 2.15 7.82 6.94
C ALA A 194 2.51 9.27 7.26
N VAL A 195 2.86 9.53 8.52
CA VAL A 195 3.32 10.83 9.00
C VAL A 195 4.77 10.69 9.45
N GLY A 196 5.62 11.56 8.96
CA GLY A 196 7.02 11.68 9.36
C GLY A 196 7.34 13.15 9.57
N GLY A 197 8.05 13.44 10.64
CA GLY A 197 8.45 14.81 10.97
C GLY A 197 9.45 15.39 9.98
#